data_9d1cbe29c6868610e38b3abb2b8b903a
#
_entry.id   9d1cbe29c6868610e38b3abb2b8b903a
#
_cell.length_a   1.000
_cell.length_b   1.000
_cell.length_c   1.000
_cell.angle_alpha   90.00
_cell.angle_beta   90.00
_cell.angle_gamma   90.00
#
_symmetry.space_group_name_H-M   'P 1'
#
loop_
_entity.id
_entity.type
_entity.pdbx_description
1 polymer ?
#
loop_
_entity_poly.entity_id
_entity_poly.type
_entity_poly.pdbx_seq_one_letter_code
_entity_poly.pdbx_strand_id
1 'polypeptide(L)'
;MKTIGNRYVVVDLEATSTGSKAKIIQVGIVVIEDGKIVDHYTTDVNPHEPLDAHIKELTGLTDQRLAQAPDFSQVARKIFDLVEDGIFVAHNVQFDANLLAENLFFEGYELRNPRVDTVELAQVFFPELEKYSLPILCRELGIPLKHAHTALSDAQATAELLLFLRKKMAQLPKGLLERLLEMADALLYESYLVIEEIYRSQSILSFPDLVEVQGLYFKKTTAPLKPRKLSQDFSKNISLLNLEVREEQESFAKEVGLLLKDKPVSLIQAPTGIGKTYGYLLPALSQVENR
;
A
#
# COMPACT_ATOMS: atom_id res chain seq x y z
N MET A 1 -31.27 2.22 9.16
CA MET A 1 -29.93 1.79 8.74
C MET A 1 -28.95 2.74 9.40
N LYS A 2 -28.15 2.26 10.37
CA LYS A 2 -27.00 3.04 10.86
C LYS A 2 -26.05 3.24 9.68
N THR A 3 -25.59 4.43 9.46
CA THR A 3 -24.60 4.76 8.43
C THR A 3 -23.29 4.09 8.84
N ILE A 4 -22.95 2.96 8.19
CA ILE A 4 -21.70 2.23 8.40
C ILE A 4 -20.55 3.04 7.77
N GLY A 5 -20.29 4.24 8.19
CA GLY A 5 -19.42 5.11 7.42
C GLY A 5 -18.20 5.69 8.12
N ASN A 6 -18.20 5.83 9.42
CA ASN A 6 -17.18 6.63 10.10
C ASN A 6 -16.45 5.89 11.22
N ARG A 7 -16.72 4.60 11.41
CA ARG A 7 -16.09 3.78 12.46
C ARG A 7 -15.31 2.63 11.84
N TYR A 8 -14.02 2.64 12.06
CA TYR A 8 -13.11 1.56 11.68
C TYR A 8 -12.57 0.88 12.92
N VAL A 9 -12.56 -0.44 12.91
CA VAL A 9 -12.00 -1.24 13.99
C VAL A 9 -10.80 -1.99 13.44
N VAL A 10 -9.62 -1.52 13.78
CA VAL A 10 -8.35 -2.09 13.35
C VAL A 10 -7.98 -3.20 14.30
N VAL A 11 -7.80 -4.39 13.77
CA VAL A 11 -7.49 -5.59 14.54
C VAL A 11 -6.19 -6.19 14.05
N ASP A 12 -5.39 -6.65 15.00
CA ASP A 12 -4.21 -7.47 14.76
C ASP A 12 -4.18 -8.59 15.79
N LEU A 13 -3.87 -9.79 15.34
CA LEU A 13 -3.87 -10.99 16.16
C LEU A 13 -2.51 -11.68 16.13
N GLU A 14 -1.97 -11.98 17.31
CA GLU A 14 -0.90 -12.95 17.38
C GLU A 14 -1.48 -14.35 17.62
N ALA A 15 -0.90 -15.35 16.97
CA ALA A 15 -1.39 -16.72 17.00
C ALA A 15 -0.27 -17.75 17.14
N THR A 16 -0.63 -18.98 17.57
CA THR A 16 0.33 -20.09 17.73
C THR A 16 0.96 -20.53 16.39
N SER A 17 0.29 -20.22 15.26
CA SER A 17 0.75 -20.55 13.90
C SER A 17 -0.06 -19.76 12.88
N THR A 18 0.31 -19.87 11.58
CA THR A 18 -0.47 -19.30 10.47
C THR A 18 -1.37 -20.33 9.78
N GLY A 19 -1.42 -21.56 10.28
CA GLY A 19 -2.21 -22.65 9.70
C GLY A 19 -3.66 -22.71 10.19
N SER A 20 -4.42 -23.69 9.67
CA SER A 20 -5.84 -23.91 9.99
C SER A 20 -6.11 -24.31 11.45
N LYS A 21 -5.08 -24.62 12.25
CA LYS A 21 -5.17 -24.93 13.67
C LYS A 21 -4.61 -23.81 14.55
N ALA A 22 -4.42 -22.63 13.98
CA ALA A 22 -3.94 -21.47 14.70
C ALA A 22 -4.88 -21.15 15.88
N LYS A 23 -4.31 -20.84 17.04
CA LYS A 23 -5.04 -20.33 18.19
C LYS A 23 -4.59 -18.93 18.51
N ILE A 24 -5.52 -18.06 18.85
CA ILE A 24 -5.22 -16.69 19.25
C ILE A 24 -4.45 -16.71 20.57
N ILE A 25 -3.35 -15.97 20.63
CA ILE A 25 -2.52 -15.79 21.83
C ILE A 25 -2.48 -14.35 22.32
N GLN A 26 -2.74 -13.40 21.41
CA GLN A 26 -2.89 -11.99 21.77
C GLN A 26 -3.85 -11.31 20.80
N VAL A 27 -4.63 -10.36 21.30
CA VAL A 27 -5.55 -9.53 20.53
C VAL A 27 -5.17 -8.07 20.73
N GLY A 28 -5.02 -7.33 19.64
CA GLY A 28 -4.88 -5.88 19.61
C GLY A 28 -6.01 -5.27 18.81
N ILE A 29 -6.70 -4.29 19.38
CA ILE A 29 -7.79 -3.57 18.72
C ILE A 29 -7.56 -2.07 18.88
N VAL A 30 -7.73 -1.32 17.80
CA VAL A 30 -7.71 0.15 17.79
C VAL A 30 -8.96 0.64 17.08
N VAL A 31 -9.70 1.53 17.72
CA VAL A 31 -10.93 2.09 17.18
C VAL A 31 -10.67 3.49 16.62
N ILE A 32 -11.09 3.71 15.37
CA ILE A 32 -11.02 4.99 14.70
C ILE A 32 -12.46 5.47 14.45
N GLU A 33 -12.78 6.68 14.93
CA GLU A 33 -14.03 7.38 14.64
C GLU A 33 -13.72 8.78 14.14
N ASP A 34 -14.44 9.23 13.12
CA ASP A 34 -14.26 10.56 12.51
C ASP A 34 -12.80 10.92 12.18
N GLY A 35 -12.03 9.90 11.73
CA GLY A 35 -10.63 10.06 11.34
C GLY A 35 -9.65 10.25 12.51
N LYS A 36 -10.03 9.86 13.72
CA LYS A 36 -9.18 9.89 14.92
C LYS A 36 -9.23 8.57 15.67
N ILE A 37 -8.12 8.17 16.23
CA ILE A 37 -8.07 7.05 17.18
C ILE A 37 -8.76 7.50 18.46
N VAL A 38 -9.81 6.77 18.87
CA VAL A 38 -10.65 7.09 20.04
C VAL A 38 -10.55 6.08 21.15
N ASP A 39 -10.22 4.84 20.85
CA ASP A 39 -10.10 3.77 21.84
C ASP A 39 -9.10 2.70 21.41
N HIS A 40 -8.62 1.91 22.36
CA HIS A 40 -7.79 0.74 22.12
C HIS A 40 -8.03 -0.32 23.16
N TYR A 41 -7.84 -1.57 22.77
CA TYR A 41 -7.94 -2.72 23.65
C TYR A 41 -6.87 -3.74 23.33
N THR A 42 -6.32 -4.37 24.34
CA THR A 42 -5.42 -5.52 24.17
C THR A 42 -5.63 -6.53 25.26
N THR A 43 -5.47 -7.79 24.92
CA THR A 43 -5.49 -8.90 25.87
C THR A 43 -4.62 -10.04 25.37
N ASP A 44 -3.93 -10.69 26.29
CA ASP A 44 -3.38 -12.02 26.02
C ASP A 44 -4.51 -13.04 26.11
N VAL A 45 -4.35 -14.19 25.45
CA VAL A 45 -5.29 -15.30 25.46
C VAL A 45 -4.53 -16.61 25.69
N ASN A 46 -5.03 -17.46 26.57
CA ASN A 46 -4.44 -18.76 26.84
C ASN A 46 -4.78 -19.75 25.71
N PRO A 47 -3.80 -20.23 24.92
CA PRO A 47 -4.04 -21.20 23.86
C PRO A 47 -4.20 -22.65 24.36
N HIS A 48 -3.98 -22.92 25.66
CA HIS A 48 -3.95 -24.25 26.28
C HIS A 48 -2.93 -25.22 25.63
N GLU A 49 -1.87 -24.68 25.08
CA GLU A 49 -0.78 -25.45 24.50
C GLU A 49 0.52 -24.63 24.57
N PRO A 50 1.69 -25.27 24.58
CA PRO A 50 2.95 -24.55 24.56
C PRO A 50 3.18 -23.89 23.20
N LEU A 51 3.83 -22.72 23.21
CA LEU A 51 4.22 -22.02 21.99
C LEU A 51 5.48 -22.65 21.39
N ASP A 52 5.57 -22.65 20.07
CA ASP A 52 6.79 -22.93 19.34
C ASP A 52 7.88 -21.89 19.66
N ALA A 53 9.14 -22.33 19.60
CA ALA A 53 10.29 -21.45 19.88
C ALA A 53 10.30 -20.20 18.98
N HIS A 54 9.93 -20.37 17.71
CA HIS A 54 9.86 -19.27 16.74
C HIS A 54 8.80 -18.23 17.14
N ILE A 55 7.62 -18.64 17.58
CA ILE A 55 6.56 -17.73 18.02
C ILE A 55 6.99 -16.98 19.29
N LYS A 56 7.66 -17.66 20.23
CA LYS A 56 8.22 -17.00 21.43
C LYS A 56 9.25 -15.93 21.09
N GLU A 57 10.13 -16.23 20.14
CA GLU A 57 11.14 -15.27 19.67
C GLU A 57 10.50 -14.08 18.95
N LEU A 58 9.49 -14.34 18.10
CA LEU A 58 8.80 -13.33 17.29
C LEU A 58 8.00 -12.36 18.17
N THR A 59 7.15 -12.91 19.06
CA THR A 59 6.17 -12.12 19.84
C THR A 59 6.68 -11.67 21.20
N GLY A 60 7.73 -12.32 21.71
CA GLY A 60 8.20 -12.14 23.09
C GLY A 60 7.28 -12.74 24.15
N LEU A 61 6.22 -13.45 23.76
CA LEU A 61 5.29 -14.12 24.68
C LEU A 61 5.91 -15.42 25.22
N THR A 62 5.54 -15.76 26.45
CA THR A 62 6.04 -16.98 27.12
C THR A 62 4.87 -17.85 27.56
N ASP A 63 5.09 -19.18 27.61
CA ASP A 63 4.07 -20.13 28.09
C ASP A 63 3.61 -19.77 29.51
N GLN A 64 4.53 -19.31 30.38
CA GLN A 64 4.20 -18.92 31.74
C GLN A 64 3.24 -17.70 31.79
N ARG A 65 3.44 -16.72 30.90
CA ARG A 65 2.56 -15.56 30.78
C ARG A 65 1.20 -15.96 30.25
N LEU A 66 1.15 -16.77 29.20
CA LEU A 66 -0.10 -17.20 28.57
C LEU A 66 -0.91 -18.18 29.45
N ALA A 67 -0.26 -18.99 30.28
CA ALA A 67 -0.95 -19.84 31.23
C ALA A 67 -1.76 -19.06 32.31
N GLN A 68 -1.42 -17.76 32.50
CA GLN A 68 -2.14 -16.87 33.41
C GLN A 68 -3.15 -15.96 32.69
N ALA A 69 -3.16 -16.00 31.33
CA ALA A 69 -4.08 -15.23 30.52
C ALA A 69 -5.50 -15.83 30.58
N PRO A 70 -6.52 -15.02 30.33
CA PRO A 70 -7.90 -15.53 30.24
C PRO A 70 -8.07 -16.46 29.03
N ASP A 71 -9.05 -17.34 29.11
CA ASP A 71 -9.54 -18.08 27.96
C ASP A 71 -10.26 -17.15 26.99
N PHE A 72 -10.27 -17.49 25.70
CA PHE A 72 -10.95 -16.68 24.71
C PHE A 72 -12.43 -16.43 25.05
N SER A 73 -13.14 -17.43 25.58
CA SER A 73 -14.54 -17.33 26.03
C SER A 73 -14.78 -16.20 27.05
N GLN A 74 -13.79 -15.93 27.91
CA GLN A 74 -13.91 -14.88 28.94
C GLN A 74 -13.79 -13.46 28.36
N VAL A 75 -13.15 -13.31 27.18
CA VAL A 75 -12.91 -12.02 26.53
C VAL A 75 -13.74 -11.82 25.27
N ALA A 76 -14.32 -12.89 24.73
CA ALA A 76 -15.06 -12.92 23.48
C ALA A 76 -16.17 -11.86 23.40
N ARG A 77 -16.97 -11.72 24.44
CA ARG A 77 -18.05 -10.72 24.51
C ARG A 77 -17.52 -9.30 24.35
N LYS A 78 -16.46 -8.97 25.09
CA LYS A 78 -15.86 -7.63 25.01
C LYS A 78 -15.26 -7.35 23.65
N ILE A 79 -14.57 -8.34 23.05
CA ILE A 79 -14.03 -8.23 21.72
C ILE A 79 -15.15 -8.01 20.70
N PHE A 80 -16.21 -8.82 20.77
CA PHE A 80 -17.36 -8.69 19.88
C PHE A 80 -18.01 -7.31 19.98
N ASP A 81 -18.30 -6.81 21.19
CA ASP A 81 -18.91 -5.50 21.42
C ASP A 81 -18.05 -4.34 20.85
N LEU A 82 -16.73 -4.51 20.76
CA LEU A 82 -15.83 -3.53 20.17
C LEU A 82 -15.87 -3.57 18.63
N VAL A 83 -16.02 -4.76 18.04
CA VAL A 83 -15.89 -4.92 16.58
C VAL A 83 -17.23 -4.91 15.85
N GLU A 84 -18.35 -5.28 16.45
CA GLU A 84 -19.64 -5.56 15.78
C GLU A 84 -20.19 -4.40 14.94
N ASP A 85 -19.99 -3.16 15.35
CA ASP A 85 -20.59 -1.95 14.76
C ASP A 85 -19.61 -1.15 13.85
N GLY A 86 -18.54 -1.74 13.35
CA GLY A 86 -17.52 -1.05 12.56
C GLY A 86 -17.12 -1.74 11.27
N ILE A 87 -16.33 -1.07 10.46
CA ILE A 87 -15.61 -1.68 9.35
C ILE A 87 -14.38 -2.36 9.93
N PHE A 88 -14.24 -3.66 9.70
CA PHE A 88 -13.09 -4.44 10.16
C PHE A 88 -11.87 -4.13 9.29
N VAL A 89 -10.79 -3.72 9.91
CA VAL A 89 -9.54 -3.38 9.21
C VAL A 89 -8.39 -4.22 9.75
N ALA A 90 -7.56 -4.74 8.87
CA ALA A 90 -6.29 -5.33 9.26
C ALA A 90 -5.24 -5.16 8.16
N HIS A 91 -4.02 -5.53 8.47
CA HIS A 91 -2.92 -5.59 7.51
C HIS A 91 -2.77 -7.02 7.02
N ASN A 92 -3.27 -7.34 5.82
CA ASN A 92 -3.55 -8.69 5.33
C ASN A 92 -4.78 -9.31 6.04
N VAL A 93 -5.92 -8.65 5.84
CA VAL A 93 -7.17 -8.83 6.61
C VAL A 93 -7.70 -10.26 6.67
N GLN A 94 -7.37 -11.10 5.70
CA GLN A 94 -7.91 -12.45 5.61
C GLN A 94 -7.58 -13.30 6.85
N PHE A 95 -6.35 -13.20 7.35
CA PHE A 95 -5.91 -13.99 8.49
C PHE A 95 -6.66 -13.58 9.76
N ASP A 96 -6.59 -12.31 10.11
CA ASP A 96 -7.18 -11.79 11.37
C ASP A 96 -8.70 -11.92 11.38
N ALA A 97 -9.34 -11.52 10.28
CA ALA A 97 -10.79 -11.59 10.18
C ALA A 97 -11.33 -13.03 10.26
N ASN A 98 -10.68 -14.00 9.60
CA ASN A 98 -11.13 -15.38 9.62
C ASN A 98 -10.86 -16.03 10.97
N LEU A 99 -9.67 -15.84 11.55
CA LEU A 99 -9.32 -16.41 12.84
C LEU A 99 -10.22 -15.86 13.96
N LEU A 100 -10.47 -14.54 13.96
CA LEU A 100 -11.36 -13.92 14.93
C LEU A 100 -12.80 -14.37 14.74
N ALA A 101 -13.30 -14.41 13.50
CA ALA A 101 -14.67 -14.85 13.18
C ALA A 101 -14.92 -16.29 13.63
N GLU A 102 -13.95 -17.20 13.41
CA GLU A 102 -14.06 -18.60 13.84
C GLU A 102 -14.13 -18.71 15.36
N ASN A 103 -13.24 -18.03 16.10
CA ASN A 103 -13.24 -18.07 17.55
C ASN A 103 -14.51 -17.44 18.14
N LEU A 104 -14.98 -16.32 17.60
CA LEU A 104 -16.23 -15.68 18.03
C LEU A 104 -17.44 -16.56 17.74
N PHE A 105 -17.45 -17.26 16.59
CA PHE A 105 -18.55 -18.16 16.23
C PHE A 105 -18.73 -19.31 17.25
N PHE A 106 -17.64 -19.89 17.73
CA PHE A 106 -17.72 -20.91 18.78
C PHE A 106 -18.29 -20.39 20.12
N GLU A 107 -18.16 -19.08 20.35
CA GLU A 107 -18.74 -18.40 21.52
C GLU A 107 -20.16 -17.85 21.26
N GLY A 108 -20.74 -18.14 20.10
CA GLY A 108 -22.11 -17.75 19.72
C GLY A 108 -22.25 -16.36 19.15
N TYR A 109 -21.14 -15.73 18.72
CA TYR A 109 -21.14 -14.42 18.07
C TYR A 109 -20.82 -14.55 16.58
N GLU A 110 -21.53 -13.81 15.73
CA GLU A 110 -21.31 -13.83 14.29
C GLU A 110 -20.71 -12.50 13.80
N LEU A 111 -19.50 -12.55 13.29
CA LEU A 111 -18.81 -11.40 12.72
C LEU A 111 -19.21 -11.21 11.24
N ARG A 112 -19.94 -10.14 10.93
CA ARG A 112 -20.46 -9.83 9.57
C ARG A 112 -19.95 -8.51 9.01
N ASN A 113 -18.89 -7.99 9.55
CA ASN A 113 -18.35 -6.68 9.20
C ASN A 113 -17.80 -6.67 7.77
N PRO A 114 -17.97 -5.59 7.02
CA PRO A 114 -17.16 -5.31 5.83
C PRO A 114 -15.68 -5.33 6.21
N ARG A 115 -14.84 -5.81 5.30
CA ARG A 115 -13.40 -5.99 5.52
C ARG A 115 -12.61 -5.01 4.68
N VAL A 116 -11.66 -4.33 5.28
CA VAL A 116 -10.72 -3.44 4.61
C VAL A 116 -9.31 -3.94 4.83
N ASP A 117 -8.57 -4.13 3.74
CA ASP A 117 -7.17 -4.53 3.76
C ASP A 117 -6.25 -3.34 3.50
N THR A 118 -5.41 -2.99 4.47
CA THR A 118 -4.45 -1.90 4.30
C THR A 118 -3.31 -2.26 3.33
N VAL A 119 -3.02 -3.56 3.08
CA VAL A 119 -2.10 -3.99 2.02
C VAL A 119 -2.68 -3.63 0.65
N GLU A 120 -3.94 -3.98 0.41
CA GLU A 120 -4.64 -3.70 -0.83
C GLU A 120 -4.69 -2.19 -1.12
N LEU A 121 -5.07 -1.39 -0.12
CA LEU A 121 -5.04 0.07 -0.25
C LEU A 121 -3.63 0.60 -0.52
N ALA A 122 -2.61 0.08 0.18
CA ALA A 122 -1.23 0.51 -0.05
C ALA A 122 -0.75 0.18 -1.47
N GLN A 123 -1.13 -0.96 -2.03
CA GLN A 123 -0.82 -1.34 -3.42
C GLN A 123 -1.45 -0.38 -4.44
N VAL A 124 -2.67 0.09 -4.19
CA VAL A 124 -3.33 1.09 -5.05
C VAL A 124 -2.64 2.45 -5.01
N PHE A 125 -2.21 2.91 -3.81
CA PHE A 125 -1.70 4.27 -3.63
C PHE A 125 -0.17 4.39 -3.70
N PHE A 126 0.56 3.29 -3.62
CA PHE A 126 2.02 3.22 -3.70
C PHE A 126 2.48 2.05 -4.58
N PRO A 127 2.05 2.00 -5.86
CA PRO A 127 2.35 0.87 -6.75
C PRO A 127 3.85 0.71 -7.06
N GLU A 128 4.67 1.70 -6.73
CA GLU A 128 6.12 1.67 -6.92
C GLU A 128 6.88 0.88 -5.85
N LEU A 129 6.22 0.51 -4.74
CA LEU A 129 6.88 -0.24 -3.67
C LEU A 129 6.99 -1.73 -4.04
N GLU A 130 8.14 -2.33 -3.73
CA GLU A 130 8.38 -3.76 -4.00
C GLU A 130 7.76 -4.68 -2.96
N LYS A 131 7.54 -4.20 -1.73
CA LYS A 131 7.02 -4.98 -0.60
C LYS A 131 6.06 -4.14 0.25
N TYR A 132 5.03 -4.81 0.74
CA TYR A 132 3.92 -4.19 1.48
C TYR A 132 3.75 -4.75 2.89
N SER A 133 4.79 -5.33 3.50
CA SER A 133 4.72 -5.70 4.91
C SER A 133 4.65 -4.47 5.81
N LEU A 134 3.94 -4.56 6.93
CA LEU A 134 3.72 -3.42 7.84
C LEU A 134 5.01 -2.70 8.27
N PRO A 135 6.10 -3.40 8.66
CA PRO A 135 7.34 -2.72 9.02
C PRO A 135 7.98 -1.96 7.85
N ILE A 136 7.85 -2.46 6.61
CA ILE A 136 8.40 -1.78 5.44
C ILE A 136 7.57 -0.54 5.14
N LEU A 137 6.24 -0.64 5.10
CA LEU A 137 5.37 0.51 4.88
C LEU A 137 5.57 1.58 5.96
N CYS A 138 5.65 1.19 7.23
CA CYS A 138 5.91 2.13 8.32
C CYS A 138 7.22 2.89 8.12
N ARG A 139 8.30 2.20 7.74
CA ARG A 139 9.59 2.82 7.47
C ARG A 139 9.54 3.77 6.27
N GLU A 140 8.99 3.33 5.14
CA GLU A 140 8.93 4.13 3.91
C GLU A 140 8.02 5.36 4.03
N LEU A 141 6.94 5.24 4.82
CA LEU A 141 5.96 6.31 5.02
C LEU A 141 6.19 7.16 6.28
N GLY A 142 7.21 6.82 7.08
CA GLY A 142 7.52 7.55 8.31
C GLY A 142 6.50 7.34 9.43
N ILE A 143 5.82 6.18 9.46
CA ILE A 143 4.84 5.82 10.48
C ILE A 143 5.59 5.15 11.66
N PRO A 144 5.40 5.60 12.91
CA PRO A 144 6.04 4.98 14.06
C PRO A 144 5.56 3.53 14.26
N LEU A 145 6.48 2.59 14.32
CA LEU A 145 6.22 1.20 14.73
C LEU A 145 7.12 0.89 15.91
N LYS A 146 6.56 0.85 17.10
CA LYS A 146 7.26 0.51 18.34
C LYS A 146 6.92 -0.94 18.69
N HIS A 147 7.92 -1.75 18.98
CA HIS A 147 7.72 -3.14 19.38
C HIS A 147 6.86 -3.93 18.39
N ALA A 148 7.33 -4.06 17.14
CA ALA A 148 6.75 -4.95 16.15
C ALA A 148 6.53 -6.35 16.75
N HIS A 149 5.48 -7.04 16.27
CA HIS A 149 5.05 -8.35 16.77
C HIS A 149 4.46 -8.33 18.18
N THR A 150 3.79 -7.23 18.51
CA THR A 150 2.79 -7.22 19.60
C THR A 150 1.48 -6.73 19.01
N ALA A 151 0.40 -7.48 19.21
CA ALA A 151 -0.88 -7.23 18.55
C ALA A 151 -1.37 -5.76 18.66
N LEU A 152 -1.22 -5.13 19.82
CA LEU A 152 -1.62 -3.73 19.97
C LEU A 152 -0.72 -2.77 19.19
N SER A 153 0.58 -2.98 19.17
CA SER A 153 1.50 -2.10 18.43
C SER A 153 1.28 -2.20 16.93
N ASP A 154 1.04 -3.41 16.43
CA ASP A 154 0.81 -3.63 15.00
C ASP A 154 -0.58 -3.14 14.59
N ALA A 155 -1.63 -3.33 15.41
CA ALA A 155 -2.93 -2.69 15.22
C ALA A 155 -2.84 -1.15 15.22
N GLN A 156 -2.02 -0.56 16.11
CA GLN A 156 -1.83 0.89 16.15
C GLN A 156 -1.09 1.41 14.92
N ALA A 157 -0.03 0.73 14.47
CA ALA A 157 0.68 1.10 13.25
C ALA A 157 -0.21 0.94 12.00
N THR A 158 -1.06 -0.09 11.95
CA THR A 158 -2.06 -0.29 10.90
C THR A 158 -3.13 0.81 10.91
N ALA A 159 -3.56 1.25 12.11
CA ALA A 159 -4.48 2.38 12.24
C ALA A 159 -3.86 3.69 11.72
N GLU A 160 -2.62 3.98 12.08
CA GLU A 160 -1.88 5.14 11.57
C GLU A 160 -1.67 5.06 10.05
N LEU A 161 -1.41 3.86 9.51
CA LEU A 161 -1.31 3.62 8.06
C LEU A 161 -2.64 3.92 7.37
N LEU A 162 -3.77 3.44 7.91
CA LEU A 162 -5.09 3.76 7.37
C LEU A 162 -5.36 5.26 7.38
N LEU A 163 -5.06 5.96 8.47
CA LEU A 163 -5.23 7.41 8.57
C LEU A 163 -4.33 8.17 7.59
N PHE A 164 -3.10 7.70 7.39
CA PHE A 164 -2.18 8.23 6.40
C PHE A 164 -2.73 8.06 4.97
N LEU A 165 -3.21 6.87 4.62
CA LEU A 165 -3.84 6.57 3.32
C LEU A 165 -5.07 7.45 3.10
N ARG A 166 -5.96 7.57 4.09
CA ARG A 166 -7.14 8.46 4.06
C ARG A 166 -6.75 9.92 3.77
N LYS A 167 -5.70 10.41 4.44
CA LYS A 167 -5.17 11.77 4.19
C LYS A 167 -4.64 11.93 2.76
N LYS A 168 -4.01 10.92 2.22
CA LYS A 168 -3.55 10.90 0.82
C LYS A 168 -4.73 10.92 -0.14
N MET A 169 -5.74 10.08 0.07
CA MET A 169 -6.97 10.06 -0.74
C MET A 169 -7.67 11.41 -0.75
N ALA A 170 -7.78 12.07 0.41
CA ALA A 170 -8.42 13.38 0.52
C ALA A 170 -7.68 14.49 -0.27
N GLN A 171 -6.43 14.26 -0.66
CA GLN A 171 -5.63 15.18 -1.48
C GLN A 171 -5.75 14.91 -2.98
N LEU A 172 -6.52 13.91 -3.40
CA LEU A 172 -6.70 13.57 -4.81
C LEU A 172 -7.88 14.33 -5.42
N PRO A 173 -7.84 14.60 -6.74
CA PRO A 173 -8.99 15.12 -7.46
C PRO A 173 -10.21 14.20 -7.32
N LYS A 174 -11.39 14.77 -7.14
CA LYS A 174 -12.62 14.00 -7.00
C LYS A 174 -12.88 13.07 -8.17
N GLY A 175 -12.61 13.50 -9.41
CA GLY A 175 -12.74 12.66 -10.60
C GLY A 175 -11.77 11.46 -10.62
N LEU A 176 -10.61 11.55 -9.95
CA LEU A 176 -9.72 10.39 -9.80
C LEU A 176 -10.28 9.38 -8.79
N LEU A 177 -10.84 9.86 -7.67
CA LEU A 177 -11.52 8.98 -6.71
C LEU A 177 -12.73 8.27 -7.34
N GLU A 178 -13.49 8.97 -8.17
CA GLU A 178 -14.62 8.40 -8.92
C GLU A 178 -14.15 7.24 -9.82
N ARG A 179 -13.06 7.43 -10.55
CA ARG A 179 -12.48 6.36 -11.38
C ARG A 179 -11.97 5.18 -10.57
N LEU A 180 -11.36 5.42 -9.41
CA LEU A 180 -10.96 4.34 -8.52
C LEU A 180 -12.18 3.54 -8.04
N LEU A 181 -13.31 4.21 -7.78
CA LEU A 181 -14.56 3.54 -7.42
C LEU A 181 -15.17 2.74 -8.58
N GLU A 182 -15.04 3.22 -9.83
CA GLU A 182 -15.44 2.46 -11.02
C GLU A 182 -14.64 1.15 -11.18
N MET A 183 -13.43 1.09 -10.63
CA MET A 183 -12.54 -0.07 -10.63
C MET A 183 -12.63 -0.90 -9.34
N ALA A 184 -13.57 -0.61 -8.45
CA ALA A 184 -13.69 -1.25 -7.14
C ALA A 184 -13.86 -2.77 -7.20
N ASP A 185 -14.48 -3.29 -8.27
CA ASP A 185 -14.63 -4.73 -8.50
C ASP A 185 -13.30 -5.49 -8.67
N ALA A 186 -12.19 -4.78 -8.87
CA ALA A 186 -10.86 -5.37 -8.91
C ALA A 186 -10.26 -5.60 -7.50
N LEU A 187 -10.87 -5.03 -6.46
CA LEU A 187 -10.47 -5.23 -5.07
C LEU A 187 -11.05 -6.55 -4.54
N LEU A 188 -10.29 -7.23 -3.70
CA LEU A 188 -10.69 -8.51 -3.11
C LEU A 188 -11.65 -8.35 -1.94
N TYR A 189 -11.57 -7.19 -1.26
CA TYR A 189 -12.36 -6.86 -0.07
C TYR A 189 -13.11 -5.55 -0.27
N GLU A 190 -13.85 -5.14 0.75
CA GLU A 190 -14.61 -3.89 0.72
C GLU A 190 -13.72 -2.65 0.98
N SER A 191 -12.43 -2.70 0.59
CA SER A 191 -11.48 -1.59 0.75
C SER A 191 -11.91 -0.32 0.01
N TYR A 192 -12.77 -0.43 -1.00
CA TYR A 192 -13.39 0.70 -1.69
C TYR A 192 -14.24 1.59 -0.75
N LEU A 193 -14.74 1.05 0.37
CA LEU A 193 -15.54 1.83 1.33
C LEU A 193 -14.78 3.03 1.88
N VAL A 194 -13.45 2.89 2.04
CA VAL A 194 -12.58 4.01 2.47
C VAL A 194 -12.52 5.09 1.40
N ILE A 195 -12.39 4.68 0.13
CA ILE A 195 -12.35 5.59 -1.01
C ILE A 195 -13.71 6.28 -1.17
N GLU A 196 -14.80 5.53 -1.03
CA GLU A 196 -16.17 6.05 -1.14
C GLU A 196 -16.48 7.07 -0.05
N GLU A 197 -16.10 6.83 1.19
CA GLU A 197 -16.27 7.78 2.29
C GLU A 197 -15.55 9.10 2.00
N ILE A 198 -14.29 9.03 1.56
CA ILE A 198 -13.54 10.23 1.20
C ILE A 198 -14.17 10.96 0.02
N TYR A 199 -14.57 10.23 -1.04
CA TYR A 199 -15.26 10.79 -2.21
C TYR A 199 -16.53 11.54 -1.81
N ARG A 200 -17.35 10.97 -0.91
CA ARG A 200 -18.60 11.57 -0.43
C ARG A 200 -18.38 12.78 0.47
N SER A 201 -17.32 12.75 1.29
CA SER A 201 -16.98 13.83 2.22
C SER A 201 -16.24 14.99 1.55
N GLN A 202 -15.65 14.75 0.37
CA GLN A 202 -14.81 15.73 -0.32
C GLN A 202 -15.68 16.81 -0.96
N SER A 203 -15.51 18.07 -0.51
CA SER A 203 -15.95 19.24 -1.25
C SER A 203 -15.11 19.37 -2.54
N ILE A 204 -15.65 20.05 -3.56
CA ILE A 204 -14.95 20.28 -4.82
C ILE A 204 -13.66 21.07 -4.50
N LEU A 205 -12.54 20.37 -4.46
CA LEU A 205 -11.23 20.99 -4.28
C LEU A 205 -10.72 21.48 -5.64
N SER A 206 -10.20 22.67 -5.67
CA SER A 206 -9.44 23.16 -6.82
C SER A 206 -8.01 22.58 -6.75
N PHE A 207 -7.57 21.96 -7.81
CA PHE A 207 -6.21 21.47 -7.97
C PHE A 207 -5.46 22.31 -9.03
N PRO A 208 -5.02 23.53 -8.66
CA PRO A 208 -4.42 24.48 -9.61
C PRO A 208 -3.15 23.91 -10.27
N ASP A 209 -2.48 22.97 -9.59
CA ASP A 209 -1.23 22.35 -10.08
C ASP A 209 -1.47 21.12 -10.97
N LEU A 210 -2.73 20.74 -11.20
CA LEU A 210 -3.06 19.62 -12.06
C LEU A 210 -3.78 20.10 -13.32
N VAL A 211 -3.58 19.38 -14.41
CA VAL A 211 -4.34 19.49 -15.64
C VAL A 211 -4.93 18.12 -15.99
N GLU A 212 -6.18 18.10 -16.32
CA GLU A 212 -6.86 16.90 -16.80
C GLU A 212 -6.77 16.85 -18.33
N VAL A 213 -6.31 15.71 -18.86
CA VAL A 213 -6.28 15.43 -20.30
C VAL A 213 -6.86 14.03 -20.51
N GLN A 214 -8.00 13.94 -21.18
CA GLN A 214 -8.69 12.68 -21.46
C GLN A 214 -8.91 11.80 -20.21
N GLY A 215 -9.22 12.47 -19.09
CA GLY A 215 -9.45 11.84 -17.80
C GLY A 215 -8.19 11.38 -17.06
N LEU A 216 -7.00 11.71 -17.52
CA LEU A 216 -5.75 11.56 -16.80
C LEU A 216 -5.34 12.90 -16.18
N TYR A 217 -4.80 12.84 -14.96
CA TYR A 217 -4.36 14.02 -14.24
C TYR A 217 -2.84 14.13 -14.29
N PHE A 218 -2.35 15.23 -14.84
CA PHE A 218 -0.93 15.53 -14.96
C PHE A 218 -0.56 16.73 -14.09
N LYS A 219 0.60 16.66 -13.46
CA LYS A 219 1.15 17.84 -12.77
C LYS A 219 1.47 18.92 -13.79
N LYS A 220 0.96 20.15 -13.60
CA LYS A 220 1.39 21.29 -14.38
C LYS A 220 2.88 21.50 -14.15
N THR A 221 3.63 21.47 -15.21
CA THR A 221 5.05 21.84 -15.16
C THR A 221 5.13 23.35 -14.95
N THR A 222 5.40 23.82 -13.74
CA THR A 222 5.50 25.25 -13.40
C THR A 222 6.77 25.91 -13.89
N ALA A 223 7.78 25.13 -14.26
CA ALA A 223 8.95 25.64 -14.96
C ALA A 223 9.01 24.96 -16.33
N PRO A 224 9.15 25.70 -17.43
CA PRO A 224 9.60 25.07 -18.67
C PRO A 224 10.89 24.35 -18.31
N LEU A 225 10.90 23.02 -18.56
CA LEU A 225 12.16 22.29 -18.56
C LEU A 225 13.07 23.13 -19.44
N LYS A 226 14.07 23.82 -18.86
CA LYS A 226 15.11 24.45 -19.67
C LYS A 226 15.67 23.30 -20.48
N PRO A 227 15.49 23.31 -21.81
CA PRO A 227 16.03 22.24 -22.61
C PRO A 227 17.53 22.23 -22.32
N ARG A 228 18.03 21.24 -21.63
CA ARG A 228 19.46 20.97 -21.61
C ARG A 228 19.75 20.60 -23.06
N LYS A 229 20.47 21.48 -23.77
CA LYS A 229 20.94 21.15 -25.11
C LYS A 229 21.65 19.82 -25.01
N LEU A 230 21.01 18.77 -25.54
CA LEU A 230 21.66 17.49 -25.68
C LEU A 230 22.88 17.69 -26.56
N SER A 231 24.02 17.22 -26.12
CA SER A 231 25.23 17.22 -26.94
C SER A 231 24.96 16.39 -28.21
N GLN A 232 25.48 16.78 -29.33
CA GLN A 232 25.50 15.93 -30.52
C GLN A 232 26.37 14.68 -30.32
N ASP A 233 27.19 14.69 -29.28
CA ASP A 233 28.04 13.58 -28.87
C ASP A 233 27.23 12.66 -27.91
N PHE A 234 26.92 11.47 -28.38
CA PHE A 234 26.17 10.46 -27.64
C PHE A 234 26.85 10.10 -26.33
N SER A 235 28.17 9.92 -26.34
CA SER A 235 28.96 9.50 -25.17
C SER A 235 28.91 10.52 -24.05
N LYS A 236 28.89 11.84 -24.40
CA LYS A 236 28.70 12.90 -23.40
C LYS A 236 27.32 12.85 -22.73
N ASN A 237 26.29 12.56 -23.51
CA ASN A 237 24.92 12.44 -22.94
C ASN A 237 24.78 11.23 -22.01
N ILE A 238 25.39 10.10 -22.36
CA ILE A 238 25.42 8.89 -21.51
C ILE A 238 26.19 9.16 -20.22
N SER A 239 27.33 9.85 -20.30
CA SER A 239 28.11 10.23 -19.09
C SER A 239 27.36 11.20 -18.17
N LEU A 240 26.53 12.11 -18.70
CA LEU A 240 25.67 13.01 -17.93
C LEU A 240 24.57 12.26 -17.17
N LEU A 241 24.20 11.07 -17.62
CA LEU A 241 23.25 10.18 -16.97
C LEU A 241 23.91 9.23 -15.96
N ASN A 242 25.23 9.36 -15.72
CA ASN A 242 26.04 8.46 -14.90
C ASN A 242 26.00 7.00 -15.37
N LEU A 243 25.86 6.78 -16.67
CA LEU A 243 25.83 5.46 -17.28
C LEU A 243 27.17 5.16 -17.96
N GLU A 244 27.49 3.88 -18.07
CA GLU A 244 28.68 3.40 -18.78
C GLU A 244 28.55 3.62 -20.28
N VAL A 245 29.56 4.19 -20.88
CA VAL A 245 29.64 4.36 -22.34
C VAL A 245 30.07 3.01 -22.96
N ARG A 246 29.28 2.52 -23.92
CA ARG A 246 29.52 1.27 -24.64
C ARG A 246 29.68 1.58 -26.13
N GLU A 247 30.76 1.11 -26.72
CA GLU A 247 31.08 1.39 -28.14
C GLU A 247 30.00 0.91 -29.11
N GLU A 248 29.43 -0.27 -28.83
CA GLU A 248 28.33 -0.84 -29.65
C GLU A 248 27.06 0.02 -29.58
N GLN A 249 26.75 0.59 -28.41
CA GLN A 249 25.61 1.50 -28.20
C GLN A 249 25.83 2.83 -28.91
N GLU A 250 27.05 3.34 -28.85
CA GLU A 250 27.42 4.58 -29.55
C GLU A 250 27.36 4.41 -31.08
N SER A 251 27.86 3.30 -31.59
CA SER A 251 27.78 2.97 -33.03
C SER A 251 26.33 2.88 -33.49
N PHE A 252 25.49 2.16 -32.72
CA PHE A 252 24.06 2.06 -32.99
C PHE A 252 23.36 3.42 -32.95
N ALA A 253 23.68 4.28 -31.99
CA ALA A 253 23.10 5.64 -31.89
C ALA A 253 23.49 6.55 -33.07
N LYS A 254 24.73 6.43 -33.54
CA LYS A 254 25.20 7.16 -34.73
C LYS A 254 24.42 6.75 -36.00
N GLU A 255 24.22 5.44 -36.17
CA GLU A 255 23.46 4.90 -37.30
C GLU A 255 21.98 5.35 -37.26
N VAL A 256 21.32 5.25 -36.07
CA VAL A 256 19.99 5.80 -35.88
C VAL A 256 19.92 7.29 -36.21
N GLY A 257 20.88 8.08 -35.75
CA GLY A 257 20.94 9.52 -36.01
C GLY A 257 21.05 9.89 -37.51
N LEU A 258 21.76 9.08 -38.29
CA LEU A 258 21.84 9.24 -39.76
C LEU A 258 20.52 8.87 -40.42
N LEU A 259 19.91 7.74 -40.04
CA LEU A 259 18.64 7.29 -40.62
C LEU A 259 17.48 8.23 -40.35
N LEU A 260 17.45 8.85 -39.18
CA LEU A 260 16.42 9.86 -38.83
C LEU A 260 16.48 11.11 -39.69
N LYS A 261 17.63 11.42 -40.31
CA LYS A 261 17.79 12.58 -41.21
C LYS A 261 17.30 12.28 -42.63
N ASP A 262 17.55 11.09 -43.12
CA ASP A 262 17.52 10.82 -44.56
C ASP A 262 16.38 9.89 -45.02
N LYS A 263 15.74 9.13 -44.10
CA LYS A 263 14.75 8.13 -44.48
C LYS A 263 13.51 8.14 -43.58
N PRO A 264 12.29 8.17 -44.16
CA PRO A 264 11.05 8.20 -43.38
C PRO A 264 10.74 6.87 -42.68
N VAL A 265 11.23 5.76 -43.19
CA VAL A 265 11.04 4.42 -42.59
C VAL A 265 12.37 3.64 -42.70
N SER A 266 12.85 3.13 -41.59
CA SER A 266 14.09 2.37 -41.53
C SER A 266 13.93 1.18 -40.55
N LEU A 267 14.58 0.05 -40.87
CA LEU A 267 14.65 -1.13 -40.02
C LEU A 267 16.09 -1.31 -39.57
N ILE A 268 16.33 -1.34 -38.27
CA ILE A 268 17.65 -1.55 -37.69
C ILE A 268 17.60 -2.76 -36.79
N GLN A 269 18.52 -3.70 -37.01
CA GLN A 269 18.70 -4.85 -36.15
C GLN A 269 19.89 -4.61 -35.21
N ALA A 270 19.68 -4.88 -33.93
CA ALA A 270 20.74 -4.75 -32.93
C ALA A 270 20.61 -5.85 -31.88
N PRO A 271 21.73 -6.42 -31.37
CA PRO A 271 21.72 -7.45 -30.34
C PRO A 271 20.98 -7.06 -29.06
N THR A 272 20.57 -8.03 -28.26
CA THR A 272 20.03 -7.80 -26.92
C THR A 272 21.14 -7.29 -26.01
N GLY A 273 20.78 -6.41 -25.04
CA GLY A 273 21.73 -5.95 -24.02
C GLY A 273 22.59 -4.72 -24.40
N ILE A 274 22.63 -4.28 -25.65
CA ILE A 274 23.43 -3.09 -26.06
C ILE A 274 22.90 -1.74 -25.58
N GLY A 275 21.71 -1.70 -24.94
CA GLY A 275 21.10 -0.44 -24.49
C GLY A 275 20.36 0.31 -25.61
N LYS A 276 19.62 -0.40 -26.47
CA LYS A 276 18.86 0.16 -27.60
C LYS A 276 18.04 1.40 -27.26
N THR A 277 17.42 1.41 -26.08
CA THR A 277 16.52 2.50 -25.66
C THR A 277 17.22 3.86 -25.72
N TYR A 278 18.38 4.01 -25.09
CA TYR A 278 19.15 5.25 -25.18
C TYR A 278 19.74 5.46 -26.56
N GLY A 279 20.09 4.37 -27.25
CA GLY A 279 20.68 4.40 -28.59
C GLY A 279 19.76 4.99 -29.65
N TYR A 280 18.44 4.91 -29.53
CA TYR A 280 17.49 5.58 -30.43
C TYR A 280 16.87 6.84 -29.82
N LEU A 281 16.66 6.91 -28.51
CA LEU A 281 15.97 8.03 -27.88
C LEU A 281 16.82 9.31 -27.91
N LEU A 282 18.11 9.22 -27.59
CA LEU A 282 18.98 10.39 -27.55
C LEU A 282 19.18 11.04 -28.94
N PRO A 283 19.44 10.28 -30.02
CA PRO A 283 19.46 10.85 -31.38
C PRO A 283 18.12 11.47 -31.81
N ALA A 284 16.99 10.81 -31.47
CA ALA A 284 15.67 11.32 -31.80
C ALA A 284 15.39 12.67 -31.10
N LEU A 285 15.66 12.75 -29.78
CA LEU A 285 15.49 13.99 -29.01
C LEU A 285 16.38 15.12 -29.51
N SER A 286 17.64 14.83 -29.88
CA SER A 286 18.54 15.86 -30.43
C SER A 286 18.06 16.44 -31.76
N GLN A 287 17.22 15.72 -32.51
CA GLN A 287 16.63 16.21 -33.74
C GLN A 287 15.37 17.06 -33.54
N VAL A 288 14.61 16.77 -32.46
CA VAL A 288 13.42 17.59 -32.13
C VAL A 288 13.82 18.98 -31.63
N GLU A 289 14.94 19.09 -30.92
CA GLU A 289 15.45 20.39 -30.44
C GLU A 289 15.97 21.32 -31.59
N ASN A 290 16.22 20.75 -32.74
CA ASN A 290 16.75 21.51 -33.93
C ASN A 290 15.63 21.88 -34.92
N ARG A 291 14.38 21.66 -34.62
CA ARG A 291 13.22 22.12 -35.41
C ARG A 291 12.46 23.19 -34.64
#